data_bdd93d8d573163c8d1b97a5143019051
#
_entry.id   bdd93d8d573163c8d1b97a5143019051
#
_cell.length_a   1.000
_cell.length_b   1.000
_cell.length_c   1.000
_cell.angle_alpha   90.00
_cell.angle_beta   90.00
_cell.angle_gamma   90.00
#
_symmetry.space_group_name_H-M   'P 1'
#
loop_
_entity.id
_entity.type
_entity.pdbx_description
1 polymer ?
#
loop_
_entity_poly.entity_id
_entity_poly.type
_entity_poly.pdbx_seq_one_letter_code
_entity_poly.pdbx_strand_id
1 'polypeptide(L)'
;PLSAQTEVMAWSNITGVRVDGELIDFESSLRVGTLKGDMEITGKEKQVRPVFHREGDMQEVTTTLRGVKFHQKVTDKGKGLVEISIDALSDTTLNQTAYYCIALSPENYIDAKVRVSGRKLTVTSANRKLEFKFNKSIKVTVEKESTGTVVYISLMPILKKAGRTALSMELHASGVIDHSDAEITLDMQNPGSLFAGFGGNFRLQNPAADPKVIDYCLENLRVAYGRVEFPWRLWQPEEESDPIAVAQNGGLNKRVEESLLMAKRLKAMGMPVILSCWFPPAWAIDGGPASYARQGGVIAYRLDNRKKEKIYKSMADYLLYAKRYYGIE
;
A
#
# COMPACT_ATOMS: atom_id res chain seq x y z
N PRO A 1 24.16 -8.80 6.31
CA PRO A 1 24.15 -7.50 5.64
C PRO A 1 22.74 -7.17 5.25
N LEU A 2 22.23 -6.00 5.69
CA LEU A 2 20.92 -5.50 5.30
C LEU A 2 21.01 -5.13 3.82
N SER A 3 20.47 -6.00 2.96
CA SER A 3 20.26 -5.72 1.55
C SER A 3 19.04 -4.83 1.42
N ALA A 4 19.05 -3.95 0.45
CA ALA A 4 18.01 -3.01 0.08
C ALA A 4 17.64 -1.99 1.17
N GLN A 5 18.20 -0.81 1.03
CA GLN A 5 17.98 0.33 1.91
C GLN A 5 16.91 1.28 1.38
N THR A 6 16.60 1.22 0.08
CA THR A 6 15.61 2.08 -0.55
C THR A 6 14.23 1.46 -0.49
N GLU A 7 13.26 2.19 0.04
CA GLU A 7 11.87 1.78 0.09
C GLU A 7 11.16 2.17 -1.22
N VAL A 8 10.95 1.19 -2.10
CA VAL A 8 10.26 1.35 -3.39
C VAL A 8 8.89 0.69 -3.32
N MET A 9 7.86 1.48 -3.54
CA MET A 9 6.48 1.00 -3.61
C MET A 9 6.20 0.31 -4.94
N ALA A 10 5.31 -0.67 -4.93
CA ALA A 10 4.93 -1.43 -6.13
C ALA A 10 4.41 -0.55 -7.28
N TRP A 11 3.99 0.67 -7.01
CA TRP A 11 3.54 1.67 -8.00
C TRP A 11 4.61 2.70 -8.38
N SER A 12 5.90 2.42 -8.09
CA SER A 12 7.07 3.20 -8.47
C SER A 12 7.52 4.32 -7.51
N ASN A 13 6.70 4.72 -6.54
CA ASN A 13 7.15 5.76 -5.60
C ASN A 13 8.27 5.24 -4.70
N ILE A 14 9.28 6.08 -4.46
CA ILE A 14 10.30 5.86 -3.44
C ILE A 14 9.87 6.67 -2.22
N THR A 15 9.79 6.04 -1.06
CA THR A 15 9.37 6.70 0.20
C THR A 15 10.52 7.04 1.12
N GLY A 16 11.73 6.71 0.74
CA GLY A 16 12.95 7.08 1.44
C GLY A 16 14.09 6.09 1.26
N VAL A 17 15.20 6.40 1.87
CA VAL A 17 16.43 5.58 1.91
C VAL A 17 16.81 5.37 3.36
N ARG A 18 17.02 4.13 3.79
CA ARG A 18 17.52 3.83 5.12
C ARG A 18 19.03 3.98 5.17
N VAL A 19 19.50 4.73 6.14
CA VAL A 19 20.92 4.91 6.46
C VAL A 19 21.11 4.52 7.92
N ASP A 20 21.91 3.51 8.19
CA ASP A 20 22.15 2.96 9.53
C ASP A 20 20.85 2.64 10.31
N GLY A 21 19.81 2.17 9.61
CA GLY A 21 18.49 1.83 10.18
C GLY A 21 17.48 2.98 10.19
N GLU A 22 17.91 4.24 10.16
CA GLU A 22 17.06 5.42 10.12
C GLU A 22 16.55 5.69 8.69
N LEU A 23 15.28 6.01 8.54
CA LEU A 23 14.69 6.37 7.25
C LEU A 23 14.93 7.87 6.95
N ILE A 24 15.73 8.15 5.95
CA ILE A 24 15.80 9.47 5.34
C ILE A 24 14.65 9.59 4.35
N ASP A 25 13.52 10.07 4.83
CA ASP A 25 12.25 10.08 4.10
C ASP A 25 12.19 11.18 3.02
N PHE A 26 11.58 10.88 1.94
CA PHE A 26 11.05 11.75 0.89
C PHE A 26 10.11 10.91 0.04
N GLU A 27 9.23 11.52 -0.73
CA GLU A 27 8.38 10.76 -1.63
C GLU A 27 8.69 11.11 -3.09
N SER A 28 9.13 10.13 -3.88
CA SER A 28 9.19 10.30 -5.31
C SER A 28 7.87 9.89 -5.97
N SER A 29 7.58 10.46 -7.13
CA SER A 29 6.45 10.05 -7.96
C SER A 29 6.71 10.33 -9.43
N LEU A 30 6.11 9.51 -10.31
CA LEU A 30 6.00 9.82 -11.72
C LEU A 30 4.69 10.57 -11.95
N ARG A 31 4.73 11.63 -12.74
CA ARG A 31 3.56 12.47 -13.00
C ARG A 31 3.47 12.81 -14.48
N VAL A 32 2.23 12.90 -14.99
CA VAL A 32 1.95 13.35 -16.37
C VAL A 32 0.84 14.37 -16.34
N GLY A 33 1.10 15.55 -16.89
CA GLY A 33 0.12 16.66 -16.91
C GLY A 33 0.76 18.01 -17.09
N THR A 34 0.10 19.04 -16.55
CA THR A 34 0.57 20.43 -16.54
C THR A 34 0.65 20.94 -15.11
N LEU A 35 1.68 21.74 -14.77
CA LEU A 35 1.92 22.23 -13.40
C LEU A 35 0.73 22.99 -12.78
N LYS A 36 -0.05 23.70 -13.61
CA LYS A 36 -1.22 24.49 -13.15
C LYS A 36 -2.56 23.87 -13.53
N GLY A 37 -2.55 22.62 -13.99
CA GLY A 37 -3.76 21.95 -14.46
C GLY A 37 -3.87 20.53 -13.94
N ASP A 38 -4.62 19.71 -14.67
CA ASP A 38 -4.84 18.32 -14.33
C ASP A 38 -3.56 17.51 -14.48
N MET A 39 -3.25 16.72 -13.45
CA MET A 39 -2.04 15.90 -13.35
C MET A 39 -2.37 14.51 -12.84
N GLU A 40 -1.95 13.49 -13.57
CA GLU A 40 -2.00 12.12 -13.11
C GLU A 40 -0.68 11.75 -12.41
N ILE A 41 -0.79 11.10 -11.24
CA ILE A 41 0.33 10.82 -10.33
C ILE A 41 0.33 9.33 -10.00
N THR A 42 1.51 8.70 -9.95
CA THR A 42 1.63 7.34 -9.42
C THR A 42 1.23 7.30 -7.95
N GLY A 43 0.49 6.26 -7.54
CA GLY A 43 0.03 6.11 -6.17
C GLY A 43 -0.76 4.82 -5.95
N LYS A 44 -0.97 4.47 -4.70
CA LYS A 44 -1.65 3.24 -4.27
C LYS A 44 -3.08 3.11 -4.83
N GLU A 45 -3.80 4.22 -4.94
CA GLU A 45 -5.21 4.23 -5.34
C GLU A 45 -5.42 4.23 -6.86
N LYS A 46 -4.37 4.41 -7.63
CA LYS A 46 -4.45 4.35 -9.08
C LYS A 46 -4.55 2.91 -9.54
N GLN A 47 -5.58 2.60 -10.33
CA GLN A 47 -5.86 1.27 -10.87
C GLN A 47 -4.87 0.80 -11.96
N VAL A 48 -3.81 1.54 -12.17
CA VAL A 48 -2.70 1.10 -13.02
C VAL A 48 -2.11 -0.13 -12.36
N ARG A 49 -2.09 -1.25 -13.06
CA ARG A 49 -1.48 -2.48 -12.58
C ARG A 49 0.02 -2.43 -12.87
N PRO A 50 0.84 -1.89 -11.98
CA PRO A 50 2.28 -1.85 -12.18
C PRO A 50 2.84 -3.25 -12.15
N VAL A 51 3.92 -3.47 -12.90
CA VAL A 51 4.71 -4.69 -12.80
C VAL A 51 5.93 -4.35 -11.95
N PHE A 52 6.01 -4.96 -10.78
CA PHE A 52 7.11 -4.82 -9.85
C PHE A 52 7.96 -6.09 -9.85
N HIS A 53 9.28 -5.93 -9.92
CA HIS A 53 10.25 -6.99 -9.80
C HIS A 53 11.38 -6.58 -8.85
N ARG A 54 11.85 -7.52 -8.04
CA ARG A 54 12.99 -7.31 -7.13
C ARG A 54 13.96 -8.48 -7.23
N GLU A 55 15.23 -8.16 -7.34
CA GLU A 55 16.32 -9.13 -7.34
C GLU A 55 17.51 -8.56 -6.56
N GLY A 56 17.78 -9.11 -5.39
CA GLY A 56 18.81 -8.60 -4.49
C GLY A 56 18.57 -7.13 -4.11
N ASP A 57 19.56 -6.30 -4.42
CA ASP A 57 19.56 -4.86 -4.15
C ASP A 57 18.90 -4.04 -5.29
N MET A 58 18.40 -4.71 -6.32
CA MET A 58 17.76 -4.09 -7.47
C MET A 58 16.24 -4.25 -7.40
N GLN A 59 15.52 -3.17 -7.68
CA GLN A 59 14.07 -3.09 -7.75
C GLN A 59 13.66 -2.41 -9.05
N GLU A 60 12.73 -3.00 -9.79
CA GLU A 60 12.23 -2.48 -11.05
C GLU A 60 10.71 -2.34 -11.03
N VAL A 61 10.21 -1.22 -11.53
CA VAL A 61 8.77 -0.99 -11.66
C VAL A 61 8.45 -0.48 -13.06
N THR A 62 7.51 -1.15 -13.72
CA THR A 62 6.91 -0.67 -14.96
C THR A 62 5.49 -0.20 -14.68
N THR A 63 5.17 1.03 -15.05
CA THR A 63 3.84 1.64 -14.89
C THR A 63 3.48 2.51 -16.08
N THR A 64 2.20 2.87 -16.24
CA THR A 64 1.74 3.71 -17.34
C THR A 64 0.81 4.80 -16.81
N LEU A 65 1.05 6.05 -17.20
CA LEU A 65 0.21 7.22 -16.92
C LEU A 65 -0.08 7.93 -18.22
N ARG A 66 -1.36 8.19 -18.54
CA ARG A 66 -1.80 8.95 -19.73
C ARG A 66 -1.06 8.57 -21.03
N GLY A 67 -0.89 7.26 -21.27
CA GLY A 67 -0.20 6.77 -22.45
C GLY A 67 1.32 6.95 -22.43
N VAL A 68 1.92 7.28 -21.30
CA VAL A 68 3.37 7.24 -21.09
C VAL A 68 3.71 6.01 -20.26
N LYS A 69 4.44 5.07 -20.86
CA LYS A 69 5.00 3.91 -20.19
C LYS A 69 6.33 4.28 -19.56
N PHE A 70 6.43 4.11 -18.26
CA PHE A 70 7.65 4.31 -17.47
C PHE A 70 8.22 2.96 -17.05
N HIS A 71 9.54 2.86 -17.11
CA HIS A 71 10.32 1.80 -16.49
C HIS A 71 11.32 2.44 -15.55
N GLN A 72 11.15 2.24 -14.26
CA GLN A 72 12.05 2.72 -13.21
C GLN A 72 12.84 1.55 -12.65
N LYS A 73 14.15 1.73 -12.56
CA LYS A 73 15.06 0.81 -11.90
C LYS A 73 15.79 1.52 -10.78
N VAL A 74 15.82 0.92 -9.61
CA VAL A 74 16.47 1.41 -8.40
C VAL A 74 17.45 0.35 -7.92
N THR A 75 18.71 0.74 -7.67
CA THR A 75 19.75 -0.18 -7.20
C THR A 75 20.45 0.42 -5.99
N ASP A 76 20.36 -0.24 -4.86
CA ASP A 76 21.06 0.14 -3.65
C ASP A 76 22.56 -0.14 -3.75
N LYS A 77 23.39 0.83 -3.32
CA LYS A 77 24.86 0.74 -3.30
C LYS A 77 25.43 0.76 -1.87
N GLY A 78 24.53 0.86 -0.88
CA GLY A 78 24.92 0.96 0.53
C GLY A 78 25.24 2.38 0.98
N LYS A 79 25.26 2.60 2.29
CA LYS A 79 25.60 3.88 2.94
C LYS A 79 24.82 5.09 2.40
N GLY A 80 23.51 4.89 2.12
CA GLY A 80 22.65 5.94 1.60
C GLY A 80 22.84 6.28 0.12
N LEU A 81 23.68 5.53 -0.61
CA LEU A 81 23.90 5.71 -2.04
C LEU A 81 22.98 4.81 -2.85
N VAL A 82 22.26 5.39 -3.81
CA VAL A 82 21.26 4.74 -4.65
C VAL A 82 21.40 5.17 -6.10
N GLU A 83 21.43 4.22 -7.01
CA GLU A 83 21.30 4.49 -8.45
C GLU A 83 19.85 4.36 -8.89
N ILE A 84 19.34 5.37 -9.59
CA ILE A 84 17.97 5.40 -10.12
C ILE A 84 18.06 5.68 -11.61
N SER A 85 17.39 4.85 -12.42
CA SER A 85 17.19 5.12 -13.83
C SER A 85 15.69 5.07 -14.17
N ILE A 86 15.27 5.95 -15.07
CA ILE A 86 13.90 6.10 -15.52
C ILE A 86 13.91 6.19 -17.05
N ASP A 87 13.29 5.21 -17.69
CA ASP A 87 12.98 5.24 -19.10
C ASP A 87 11.50 5.58 -19.30
N ALA A 88 11.19 6.49 -20.20
CA ALA A 88 9.82 6.86 -20.53
C ALA A 88 9.59 6.79 -22.05
N LEU A 89 8.50 6.14 -22.45
CA LEU A 89 8.02 6.01 -23.81
C LEU A 89 6.59 6.51 -23.90
N SER A 90 6.33 7.51 -24.74
CA SER A 90 4.98 8.00 -25.01
C SER A 90 4.35 7.31 -26.22
N ASP A 91 3.14 6.80 -26.06
CA ASP A 91 2.31 6.28 -27.14
C ASP A 91 1.31 7.33 -27.67
N THR A 92 1.30 8.52 -27.08
CA THR A 92 0.35 9.61 -27.35
C THR A 92 1.05 10.91 -27.70
N THR A 93 0.30 11.83 -28.32
CA THR A 93 0.72 13.22 -28.57
C THR A 93 -0.18 14.13 -27.78
N LEU A 94 0.33 14.77 -26.73
CA LEU A 94 -0.39 15.68 -25.85
C LEU A 94 0.49 16.87 -25.48
N ASN A 95 -0.13 18.06 -25.33
CA ASN A 95 0.57 19.24 -24.78
C ASN A 95 0.67 19.13 -23.25
N GLN A 96 1.32 18.07 -22.79
CA GLN A 96 1.56 17.75 -21.39
C GLN A 96 3.02 17.34 -21.21
N THR A 97 3.50 17.43 -19.98
CA THR A 97 4.86 17.06 -19.61
C THR A 97 4.85 15.81 -18.75
N ALA A 98 5.81 14.91 -18.97
CA ALA A 98 6.12 13.84 -18.06
C ALA A 98 7.21 14.30 -17.07
N TYR A 99 7.00 14.06 -15.77
CA TYR A 99 7.88 14.47 -14.69
C TYR A 99 8.32 13.29 -13.83
N TYR A 100 9.53 13.40 -13.29
CA TYR A 100 9.91 12.75 -12.05
C TYR A 100 9.85 13.78 -10.94
N CYS A 101 9.12 13.51 -9.86
CA CYS A 101 8.89 14.47 -8.80
C CYS A 101 9.47 13.97 -7.48
N ILE A 102 9.89 14.89 -6.63
CA ILE A 102 10.36 14.63 -5.27
C ILE A 102 9.55 15.54 -4.35
N ALA A 103 8.71 14.94 -3.52
CA ALA A 103 7.92 15.63 -2.50
C ALA A 103 8.66 15.56 -1.16
N LEU A 104 8.73 16.70 -0.50
CA LEU A 104 9.43 16.94 0.77
C LEU A 104 8.38 17.28 1.82
N SER A 105 8.19 16.43 2.83
CA SER A 105 7.20 16.64 3.88
C SER A 105 7.51 17.90 4.71
N PRO A 106 6.48 18.65 5.15
CA PRO A 106 6.71 19.80 6.03
C PRO A 106 7.40 19.43 7.34
N GLU A 107 7.14 18.24 7.85
CA GLU A 107 7.68 17.75 9.12
C GLU A 107 9.21 17.73 9.14
N ASN A 108 9.83 17.17 8.09
CA ASN A 108 11.28 16.99 8.03
C ASN A 108 12.01 18.02 7.15
N TYR A 109 11.24 18.80 6.36
CA TYR A 109 11.80 19.70 5.35
C TYR A 109 11.17 21.09 5.37
N ILE A 110 10.64 21.58 6.50
CA ILE A 110 9.94 22.87 6.61
C ILE A 110 10.80 24.04 6.11
N ASP A 111 12.09 24.05 6.45
CA ASP A 111 13.07 25.09 6.08
C ASP A 111 14.12 24.60 5.07
N ALA A 112 13.78 23.56 4.32
CA ALA A 112 14.72 22.97 3.39
C ALA A 112 15.11 23.93 2.27
N LYS A 113 16.42 23.98 2.01
CA LYS A 113 17.01 24.73 0.90
C LYS A 113 17.17 23.79 -0.28
N VAL A 114 16.45 24.09 -1.37
CA VAL A 114 16.59 23.39 -2.64
C VAL A 114 17.51 24.18 -3.55
N ARG A 115 18.61 23.58 -4.00
CA ARG A 115 19.58 24.18 -4.91
C ARG A 115 19.78 23.32 -6.15
N VAL A 116 19.71 23.94 -7.30
CA VAL A 116 19.93 23.29 -8.61
C VAL A 116 21.14 23.95 -9.28
N SER A 117 22.10 23.15 -9.70
CA SER A 117 23.28 23.62 -10.43
C SER A 117 23.70 22.60 -11.49
N GLY A 118 23.44 22.92 -12.76
CA GLY A 118 23.77 22.05 -13.88
C GLY A 118 23.11 20.67 -13.80
N ARG A 119 23.90 19.66 -13.45
CA ARG A 119 23.47 18.28 -13.29
C ARG A 119 23.31 17.84 -11.82
N LYS A 120 23.24 18.80 -10.90
CA LYS A 120 23.13 18.52 -9.47
C LYS A 120 21.90 19.19 -8.88
N LEU A 121 21.14 18.44 -8.09
CA LEU A 121 20.06 18.92 -7.22
C LEU A 121 20.45 18.56 -5.79
N THR A 122 20.38 19.54 -4.89
CA THR A 122 20.64 19.33 -3.46
C THR A 122 19.47 19.87 -2.66
N VAL A 123 18.95 19.04 -1.76
CA VAL A 123 17.99 19.42 -0.72
C VAL A 123 18.69 19.32 0.61
N THR A 124 18.65 20.38 1.41
CA THR A 124 19.28 20.41 2.74
C THR A 124 18.28 20.98 3.74
N SER A 125 17.97 20.23 4.77
CA SER A 125 17.25 20.68 5.97
C SER A 125 18.17 20.61 7.19
N ALA A 126 17.65 20.88 8.38
CA ALA A 126 18.44 20.83 9.62
C ALA A 126 19.09 19.45 9.83
N ASN A 127 18.34 18.40 9.61
CA ASN A 127 18.75 17.03 9.97
C ASN A 127 18.84 16.07 8.77
N ARG A 128 18.54 16.53 7.55
CA ARG A 128 18.48 15.66 6.38
C ARG A 128 19.11 16.33 5.16
N LYS A 129 19.76 15.52 4.33
CA LYS A 129 20.35 15.97 3.07
C LYS A 129 20.14 14.95 1.98
N LEU A 130 19.65 15.41 0.83
CA LEU A 130 19.53 14.62 -0.39
C LEU A 130 20.35 15.28 -1.48
N GLU A 131 21.26 14.54 -2.08
CA GLU A 131 22.07 14.99 -3.20
C GLU A 131 21.85 14.10 -4.42
N PHE A 132 21.31 14.67 -5.47
CA PHE A 132 21.09 13.98 -6.75
C PHE A 132 22.12 14.47 -7.77
N LYS A 133 22.81 13.53 -8.42
CA LYS A 133 23.67 13.79 -9.58
C LYS A 133 23.06 13.13 -10.80
N PHE A 134 22.77 13.90 -11.82
CA PHE A 134 22.13 13.44 -13.05
C PHE A 134 23.15 13.21 -14.17
N ASN A 135 22.86 12.23 -15.04
CA ASN A 135 23.68 11.94 -16.21
C ASN A 135 23.64 13.05 -17.28
N LYS A 136 22.64 13.96 -17.23
CA LYS A 136 22.46 15.08 -18.14
C LYS A 136 21.95 16.32 -17.38
N SER A 137 21.98 17.49 -18.00
CA SER A 137 21.35 18.70 -17.47
C SER A 137 19.84 18.49 -17.39
N ILE A 138 19.25 18.99 -16.30
CA ILE A 138 17.83 18.84 -15.96
C ILE A 138 17.13 20.20 -15.94
N LYS A 139 15.85 20.20 -16.29
CA LYS A 139 14.95 21.34 -16.06
C LYS A 139 14.13 21.05 -14.80
N VAL A 140 14.24 21.94 -13.82
CA VAL A 140 13.59 21.78 -12.51
C VAL A 140 12.65 22.96 -12.27
N THR A 141 11.50 22.66 -11.70
CA THR A 141 10.57 23.63 -11.11
C THR A 141 10.30 23.21 -9.68
N VAL A 142 10.30 24.16 -8.75
CA VAL A 142 10.01 23.92 -7.33
C VAL A 142 8.73 24.65 -6.98
N GLU A 143 7.76 23.91 -6.47
CA GLU A 143 6.44 24.42 -6.09
C GLU A 143 6.17 24.12 -4.62
N LYS A 144 5.44 25.04 -3.96
CA LYS A 144 4.89 24.80 -2.62
C LYS A 144 3.46 24.31 -2.79
N GLU A 145 3.18 23.09 -2.34
CA GLU A 145 1.85 22.48 -2.33
C GLU A 145 1.34 22.40 -0.89
N SER A 146 0.07 22.04 -0.71
CA SER A 146 -0.54 21.83 0.62
C SER A 146 0.15 20.73 1.44
N THR A 147 0.79 19.78 0.76
CA THR A 147 1.49 18.63 1.34
C THR A 147 2.99 18.87 1.54
N GLY A 148 3.49 20.06 1.20
CA GLY A 148 4.91 20.40 1.33
C GLY A 148 5.54 20.97 0.07
N THR A 149 6.85 20.91 -0.03
CA THR A 149 7.59 21.37 -1.21
C THR A 149 7.74 20.21 -2.21
N VAL A 150 7.39 20.46 -3.47
CA VAL A 150 7.56 19.48 -4.54
C VAL A 150 8.55 19.99 -5.58
N VAL A 151 9.53 19.15 -5.89
CA VAL A 151 10.55 19.39 -6.92
C VAL A 151 10.14 18.60 -8.16
N TYR A 152 9.84 19.30 -9.25
CA TYR A 152 9.46 18.74 -10.55
C TYR A 152 10.65 18.69 -11.49
N ILE A 153 11.08 17.52 -11.90
CA ILE A 153 12.14 17.29 -12.87
C ILE A 153 11.49 16.87 -14.19
N SER A 154 11.61 17.73 -15.22
CA SER A 154 11.01 17.46 -16.54
C SER A 154 11.76 16.33 -17.23
N LEU A 155 11.07 15.22 -17.48
CA LEU A 155 11.58 14.09 -18.27
C LEU A 155 11.33 14.33 -19.76
N MET A 156 10.08 14.64 -20.12
CA MET A 156 9.62 14.87 -21.49
C MET A 156 8.72 16.11 -21.52
N PRO A 157 9.22 17.28 -21.97
CA PRO A 157 8.49 18.55 -21.87
C PRO A 157 7.17 18.60 -22.66
N ILE A 158 7.10 17.87 -23.77
CA ILE A 158 5.91 17.71 -24.60
C ILE A 158 5.83 16.26 -25.01
N LEU A 159 4.69 15.62 -24.79
CA LEU A 159 4.48 14.24 -25.18
C LEU A 159 4.28 14.17 -26.71
N LYS A 160 5.09 13.37 -27.36
CA LYS A 160 4.97 13.04 -28.78
C LYS A 160 4.88 11.53 -28.92
N LYS A 161 4.00 11.04 -29.79
CA LYS A 161 3.89 9.61 -30.09
C LYS A 161 5.26 9.05 -30.50
N ALA A 162 5.63 7.89 -29.94
CA ALA A 162 6.94 7.25 -30.04
C ALA A 162 8.11 8.08 -29.45
N GLY A 163 7.80 9.19 -28.74
CA GLY A 163 8.81 9.96 -28.01
C GLY A 163 9.42 9.15 -26.89
N ARG A 164 10.75 9.17 -26.77
CA ARG A 164 11.50 8.45 -25.74
C ARG A 164 12.43 9.38 -24.98
N THR A 165 12.60 9.11 -23.72
CA THR A 165 13.62 9.75 -22.89
C THR A 165 14.13 8.77 -21.86
N ALA A 166 15.39 8.98 -21.46
CA ALA A 166 16.00 8.29 -20.33
C ALA A 166 16.63 9.32 -19.39
N LEU A 167 16.50 9.11 -18.12
CA LEU A 167 17.17 9.87 -17.07
C LEU A 167 17.78 8.90 -16.07
N SER A 168 19.08 9.04 -15.82
CA SER A 168 19.75 8.31 -14.74
C SER A 168 20.32 9.30 -13.75
N MET A 169 20.26 8.92 -12.47
CA MET A 169 20.76 9.72 -11.37
C MET A 169 21.35 8.85 -10.26
N GLU A 170 22.31 9.41 -9.57
CA GLU A 170 22.84 8.92 -8.32
C GLU A 170 22.27 9.78 -7.19
N LEU A 171 21.59 9.17 -6.24
CA LEU A 171 21.10 9.79 -5.01
C LEU A 171 22.04 9.42 -3.86
N HIS A 172 22.50 10.41 -3.13
CA HIS A 172 23.12 10.22 -1.82
C HIS A 172 22.21 10.84 -0.75
N ALA A 173 21.58 9.99 0.05
CA ALA A 173 20.76 10.36 1.19
C ALA A 173 21.59 10.30 2.47
N SER A 174 21.54 11.33 3.30
CA SER A 174 22.23 11.42 4.58
C SER A 174 21.43 12.24 5.59
N GLY A 175 21.69 12.04 6.87
CA GLY A 175 21.03 12.78 7.94
C GLY A 175 21.75 12.66 9.26
N VAL A 176 21.24 13.37 10.26
CA VAL A 176 21.64 13.17 11.66
C VAL A 176 20.94 11.90 12.13
N ILE A 177 21.72 10.89 12.48
CA ILE A 177 21.24 9.59 12.96
C ILE A 177 21.59 9.51 14.44
N ASP A 178 20.60 9.15 15.26
CA ASP A 178 20.83 8.91 16.68
C ASP A 178 21.54 7.56 16.85
N HIS A 179 22.78 7.63 17.32
CA HIS A 179 23.61 6.46 17.67
C HIS A 179 23.76 6.32 19.18
N SER A 180 22.91 6.97 19.97
CA SER A 180 22.92 6.81 21.41
C SER A 180 22.61 5.37 21.80
N ASP A 181 23.29 4.89 22.83
CA ASP A 181 23.03 3.55 23.36
C ASP A 181 21.60 3.48 23.94
N ALA A 182 20.89 2.40 23.63
CA ALA A 182 19.61 2.09 24.26
C ALA A 182 19.83 1.06 25.37
N GLU A 183 19.46 1.42 26.59
CA GLU A 183 19.47 0.48 27.71
C GLU A 183 18.09 -0.17 27.85
N ILE A 184 18.04 -1.50 27.79
CA ILE A 184 16.81 -2.28 27.97
C ILE A 184 17.00 -3.18 29.19
N THR A 185 16.23 -2.92 30.25
CA THR A 185 16.22 -3.77 31.44
C THR A 185 15.07 -4.76 31.36
N LEU A 186 15.39 -6.06 31.42
CA LEU A 186 14.41 -7.14 31.49
C LEU A 186 14.29 -7.60 32.93
N ASP A 187 13.13 -7.30 33.56
CA ASP A 187 12.81 -7.80 34.89
C ASP A 187 12.10 -9.15 34.80
N MET A 188 12.88 -10.22 34.98
CA MET A 188 12.37 -11.59 34.91
C MET A 188 11.51 -11.98 36.13
N GLN A 189 11.52 -11.17 37.19
CA GLN A 189 10.75 -11.44 38.41
C GLN A 189 9.37 -10.79 38.39
N ASN A 190 9.19 -9.80 37.56
CA ASN A 190 7.91 -9.14 37.30
C ASN A 190 7.48 -9.32 35.85
N PRO A 191 7.14 -10.52 35.39
CA PRO A 191 6.71 -10.75 34.04
C PRO A 191 5.39 -10.01 33.80
N GLY A 192 5.30 -9.31 32.67
CA GLY A 192 4.07 -8.66 32.21
C GLY A 192 2.99 -9.68 31.82
N SER A 193 2.01 -9.23 31.06
CA SER A 193 1.00 -10.14 30.50
C SER A 193 1.62 -11.18 29.59
N LEU A 194 1.08 -12.41 29.66
CA LEU A 194 1.50 -13.49 28.75
C LEU A 194 1.29 -13.07 27.29
N PHE A 195 2.33 -13.11 26.50
CA PHE A 195 2.24 -12.85 25.06
C PHE A 195 1.57 -14.05 24.36
N ALA A 196 0.35 -13.84 23.85
CA ALA A 196 -0.46 -14.90 23.23
C ALA A 196 0.02 -15.27 21.80
N GLY A 197 1.00 -14.57 21.27
CA GLY A 197 1.53 -14.80 19.92
C GLY A 197 1.04 -13.77 18.90
N PHE A 198 1.59 -13.83 17.69
CA PHE A 198 1.17 -13.01 16.54
C PHE A 198 0.02 -13.69 15.79
N GLY A 199 -0.97 -12.90 15.37
CA GLY A 199 -2.03 -13.34 14.49
C GLY A 199 -1.76 -12.99 13.01
N GLY A 200 -2.43 -13.70 12.12
CA GLY A 200 -2.43 -13.42 10.68
C GLY A 200 -3.81 -13.03 10.15
N ASN A 201 -3.87 -12.15 9.14
CA ASN A 201 -5.10 -11.84 8.42
C ASN A 201 -5.13 -12.69 7.14
N PHE A 202 -5.95 -13.73 7.13
CA PHE A 202 -6.04 -14.72 6.06
C PHE A 202 -7.21 -14.38 5.12
N ARG A 203 -7.12 -13.25 4.45
CA ARG A 203 -8.12 -12.77 3.51
C ARG A 203 -7.73 -13.13 2.08
N LEU A 204 -8.65 -13.78 1.36
CA LEU A 204 -8.49 -14.11 -0.06
C LEU A 204 -9.06 -12.97 -0.93
N GLN A 205 -8.19 -12.10 -1.44
CA GLN A 205 -8.55 -11.00 -2.35
C GLN A 205 -8.08 -11.22 -3.78
N ASN A 206 -6.88 -11.79 -3.92
CA ASN A 206 -6.27 -12.08 -5.20
C ASN A 206 -6.09 -13.60 -5.35
N PRO A 207 -7.00 -14.30 -6.06
CA PRO A 207 -6.94 -15.76 -6.20
C PRO A 207 -5.65 -16.28 -6.85
N ALA A 208 -4.93 -15.43 -7.58
CA ALA A 208 -3.68 -15.82 -8.23
C ALA A 208 -2.46 -15.77 -7.31
N ALA A 209 -2.47 -14.88 -6.29
CA ALA A 209 -1.32 -14.63 -5.42
C ALA A 209 -1.55 -15.09 -3.98
N ASP A 210 -2.72 -14.79 -3.40
CA ASP A 210 -2.96 -14.98 -1.97
C ASP A 210 -2.80 -16.41 -1.47
N PRO A 211 -3.23 -17.47 -2.19
CA PRO A 211 -3.04 -18.84 -1.72
C PRO A 211 -1.57 -19.18 -1.49
N LYS A 212 -0.68 -18.78 -2.40
CA LYS A 212 0.77 -19.04 -2.28
C LYS A 212 1.40 -18.27 -1.11
N VAL A 213 0.97 -17.02 -0.89
CA VAL A 213 1.43 -16.19 0.22
C VAL A 213 0.96 -16.77 1.55
N ILE A 214 -0.30 -17.21 1.63
CA ILE A 214 -0.87 -17.84 2.83
C ILE A 214 -0.13 -19.14 3.14
N ASP A 215 0.10 -20.01 2.16
CA ASP A 215 0.84 -21.26 2.33
C ASP A 215 2.24 -20.97 2.88
N TYR A 216 2.97 -20.04 2.25
CA TYR A 216 4.29 -19.65 2.71
C TYR A 216 4.28 -19.10 4.17
N CYS A 217 3.31 -18.26 4.51
CA CYS A 217 3.18 -17.72 5.87
C CYS A 217 2.88 -18.84 6.89
N LEU A 218 1.99 -19.76 6.57
CA LEU A 218 1.64 -20.87 7.46
C LEU A 218 2.79 -21.86 7.67
N GLU A 219 3.63 -22.05 6.66
CA GLU A 219 4.79 -22.93 6.73
C GLU A 219 5.99 -22.32 7.46
N ASN A 220 6.19 -21.00 7.33
CA ASN A 220 7.41 -20.33 7.77
C ASN A 220 7.22 -19.42 9.00
N LEU A 221 6.01 -19.06 9.36
CA LEU A 221 5.71 -18.20 10.49
C LEU A 221 4.94 -18.98 11.58
N ARG A 222 5.27 -18.72 12.85
CA ARG A 222 4.51 -19.24 13.99
C ARG A 222 3.27 -18.38 14.22
N VAL A 223 2.26 -18.56 13.38
CA VAL A 223 0.99 -17.85 13.53
C VAL A 223 0.18 -18.50 14.65
N ALA A 224 -0.13 -17.74 15.70
CA ALA A 224 -0.84 -18.24 16.87
C ALA A 224 -2.37 -18.24 16.70
N TYR A 225 -2.92 -17.30 15.90
CA TYR A 225 -4.35 -17.21 15.59
C TYR A 225 -4.58 -16.52 14.24
N GLY A 226 -5.69 -16.84 13.63
CA GLY A 226 -6.03 -16.34 12.30
C GLY A 226 -7.32 -15.52 12.28
N ARG A 227 -7.29 -14.40 11.56
CA ARG A 227 -8.48 -13.61 11.25
C ARG A 227 -8.94 -13.91 9.84
N VAL A 228 -10.23 -14.25 9.69
CA VAL A 228 -10.87 -14.56 8.41
C VAL A 228 -12.07 -13.63 8.19
N GLU A 229 -12.33 -13.27 6.95
CA GLU A 229 -13.49 -12.44 6.60
C GLU A 229 -14.80 -13.18 6.83
N PHE A 230 -15.77 -12.50 7.44
CA PHE A 230 -17.19 -12.84 7.32
C PHE A 230 -17.80 -11.87 6.30
N PRO A 231 -18.00 -12.29 5.02
CA PRO A 231 -18.51 -11.41 3.97
C PRO A 231 -20.04 -11.28 4.07
N TRP A 232 -20.50 -10.53 5.07
CA TRP A 232 -21.91 -10.47 5.47
C TRP A 232 -22.86 -10.09 4.34
N ARG A 233 -22.52 -9.10 3.52
CA ARG A 233 -23.37 -8.70 2.38
C ARG A 233 -23.59 -9.79 1.35
N LEU A 234 -22.71 -10.80 1.30
CA LEU A 234 -22.79 -11.93 0.39
C LEU A 234 -23.44 -13.16 1.05
N TRP A 235 -23.46 -13.19 2.38
CA TRP A 235 -24.13 -14.22 3.15
C TRP A 235 -25.66 -14.07 3.08
N GLN A 236 -26.17 -12.86 3.30
CA GLN A 236 -27.60 -12.53 3.22
C GLN A 236 -27.79 -11.23 2.46
N PRO A 237 -27.71 -11.23 1.11
CA PRO A 237 -27.90 -10.02 0.31
C PRO A 237 -29.32 -9.45 0.39
N GLU A 238 -30.34 -10.34 0.55
CA GLU A 238 -31.75 -9.96 0.59
C GLU A 238 -32.32 -10.12 2.01
N GLU A 239 -33.09 -9.12 2.49
CA GLU A 239 -33.59 -9.04 3.87
C GLU A 239 -34.45 -10.24 4.27
N GLU A 240 -35.34 -10.69 3.37
CA GLU A 240 -36.33 -11.72 3.67
C GLU A 240 -35.85 -13.13 3.26
N SER A 241 -34.60 -13.29 2.83
CA SER A 241 -34.04 -14.60 2.51
C SER A 241 -33.64 -15.36 3.79
N ASP A 242 -33.84 -16.68 3.79
CA ASP A 242 -33.18 -17.54 4.76
C ASP A 242 -31.82 -17.98 4.22
N PRO A 243 -30.72 -17.42 4.75
CA PRO A 243 -29.39 -17.69 4.20
C PRO A 243 -28.94 -19.13 4.43
N ILE A 244 -29.43 -19.80 5.48
CA ILE A 244 -29.10 -21.21 5.74
C ILE A 244 -29.79 -22.08 4.68
N ALA A 245 -31.08 -21.85 4.42
CA ALA A 245 -31.79 -22.58 3.39
C ALA A 245 -31.21 -22.35 1.99
N VAL A 246 -30.81 -21.10 1.66
CA VAL A 246 -30.13 -20.78 0.41
C VAL A 246 -28.83 -21.58 0.28
N ALA A 247 -28.00 -21.61 1.33
CA ALA A 247 -26.75 -22.35 1.33
C ALA A 247 -26.94 -23.86 1.21
N GLN A 248 -27.94 -24.42 1.89
CA GLN A 248 -28.28 -25.86 1.81
C GLN A 248 -28.74 -26.29 0.42
N ASN A 249 -29.39 -25.38 -0.33
CA ASN A 249 -29.84 -25.61 -1.69
C ASN A 249 -28.78 -25.28 -2.76
N GLY A 250 -27.51 -25.16 -2.38
CA GLY A 250 -26.39 -24.90 -3.30
C GLY A 250 -26.24 -23.45 -3.72
N GLY A 251 -26.96 -22.50 -3.10
CA GLY A 251 -26.90 -21.09 -3.38
C GLY A 251 -25.82 -20.34 -2.55
N LEU A 252 -24.94 -21.04 -1.81
CA LEU A 252 -23.89 -20.39 -1.04
C LEU A 252 -22.95 -19.62 -1.96
N ASN A 253 -22.74 -18.33 -1.67
CA ASN A 253 -21.82 -17.53 -2.43
C ASN A 253 -20.39 -18.08 -2.29
N LYS A 254 -19.70 -18.21 -3.40
CA LYS A 254 -18.33 -18.79 -3.48
C LYS A 254 -17.35 -18.12 -2.52
N ARG A 255 -17.40 -16.78 -2.36
CA ARG A 255 -16.51 -16.06 -1.44
C ARG A 255 -16.82 -16.34 0.03
N VAL A 256 -18.09 -16.59 0.37
CA VAL A 256 -18.49 -17.04 1.71
C VAL A 256 -17.92 -18.42 1.97
N GLU A 257 -18.06 -19.33 1.02
CA GLU A 257 -17.52 -20.69 1.10
C GLU A 257 -16.00 -20.69 1.25
N GLU A 258 -15.28 -19.96 0.43
CA GLU A 258 -13.81 -19.81 0.50
C GLU A 258 -13.35 -19.28 1.87
N SER A 259 -14.07 -18.32 2.45
CA SER A 259 -13.78 -17.80 3.80
C SER A 259 -13.99 -18.86 4.88
N LEU A 260 -15.08 -19.64 4.79
CA LEU A 260 -15.37 -20.71 5.74
C LEU A 260 -14.37 -21.88 5.62
N LEU A 261 -13.95 -22.23 4.39
CA LEU A 261 -12.89 -23.22 4.16
C LEU A 261 -11.55 -22.77 4.73
N MET A 262 -11.20 -21.48 4.61
CA MET A 262 -10.00 -20.92 5.22
C MET A 262 -10.09 -21.02 6.75
N ALA A 263 -11.22 -20.61 7.35
CA ALA A 263 -11.42 -20.71 8.79
C ALA A 263 -11.29 -22.17 9.28
N LYS A 264 -11.87 -23.11 8.55
CA LYS A 264 -11.75 -24.56 8.82
C LYS A 264 -10.29 -25.04 8.76
N ARG A 265 -9.54 -24.58 7.74
CA ARG A 265 -8.11 -24.90 7.60
C ARG A 265 -7.30 -24.42 8.80
N LEU A 266 -7.48 -23.17 9.22
CA LEU A 266 -6.76 -22.60 10.37
C LEU A 266 -7.13 -23.33 11.67
N LYS A 267 -8.41 -23.64 11.88
CA LYS A 267 -8.86 -24.44 13.04
C LYS A 267 -8.22 -25.83 13.04
N ALA A 268 -8.15 -26.50 11.89
CA ALA A 268 -7.52 -27.82 11.78
C ALA A 268 -6.02 -27.79 12.13
N MET A 269 -5.36 -26.63 12.03
CA MET A 269 -3.97 -26.40 12.48
C MET A 269 -3.88 -26.03 13.97
N GLY A 270 -5.00 -26.06 14.71
CA GLY A 270 -5.06 -25.75 16.12
C GLY A 270 -5.12 -24.25 16.45
N MET A 271 -5.32 -23.39 15.47
CA MET A 271 -5.39 -21.93 15.69
C MET A 271 -6.81 -21.51 16.09
N PRO A 272 -6.96 -20.63 17.09
CA PRO A 272 -8.19 -19.87 17.29
C PRO A 272 -8.47 -19.00 16.07
N VAL A 273 -9.73 -18.95 15.64
CA VAL A 273 -10.17 -18.21 14.45
C VAL A 273 -11.02 -17.02 14.87
N ILE A 274 -10.65 -15.84 14.38
CA ILE A 274 -11.42 -14.61 14.52
C ILE A 274 -12.20 -14.38 13.23
N LEU A 275 -13.53 -14.45 13.28
CA LEU A 275 -14.40 -14.08 12.17
C LEU A 275 -14.66 -12.59 12.19
N SER A 276 -14.20 -11.87 11.18
CA SER A 276 -14.35 -10.42 11.06
C SER A 276 -15.46 -10.08 10.08
N CYS A 277 -16.55 -9.52 10.61
CA CYS A 277 -17.69 -9.10 9.81
C CYS A 277 -17.34 -7.88 8.95
N TRP A 278 -17.55 -8.00 7.64
CA TRP A 278 -17.24 -6.97 6.66
C TRP A 278 -18.47 -6.63 5.81
N PHE A 279 -18.66 -5.34 5.59
CA PHE A 279 -19.67 -4.75 4.73
C PHE A 279 -21.09 -5.28 4.98
N PRO A 280 -21.93 -4.52 5.65
CA PRO A 280 -23.33 -4.89 5.85
C PRO A 280 -24.05 -5.02 4.49
N PRO A 281 -25.08 -5.89 4.39
CA PRO A 281 -25.95 -5.89 3.23
C PRO A 281 -26.77 -4.59 3.16
N ALA A 282 -27.22 -4.26 1.97
CA ALA A 282 -27.93 -3.00 1.71
C ALA A 282 -29.14 -2.76 2.63
N TRP A 283 -29.87 -3.84 2.94
CA TRP A 283 -31.03 -3.77 3.82
C TRP A 283 -30.72 -3.43 5.28
N ALA A 284 -29.49 -3.70 5.74
CA ALA A 284 -29.07 -3.44 7.11
C ALA A 284 -28.52 -2.02 7.31
N ILE A 285 -28.41 -1.21 6.27
CA ILE A 285 -27.85 0.16 6.32
C ILE A 285 -28.99 1.17 6.50
N ASP A 286 -28.88 2.04 7.50
CA ASP A 286 -29.84 3.13 7.72
C ASP A 286 -29.85 4.10 6.53
N GLY A 287 -31.02 4.28 5.90
CA GLY A 287 -31.20 5.04 4.66
C GLY A 287 -30.62 4.36 3.40
N GLY A 288 -30.13 3.13 3.50
CA GLY A 288 -29.56 2.36 2.40
C GLY A 288 -28.11 2.73 2.02
N PRO A 289 -27.51 2.06 1.03
CA PRO A 289 -26.09 2.25 0.68
C PRO A 289 -25.71 3.65 0.21
N ALA A 290 -26.66 4.41 -0.34
CA ALA A 290 -26.42 5.77 -0.82
C ALA A 290 -26.32 6.81 0.31
N SER A 291 -26.75 6.47 1.53
CA SER A 291 -26.78 7.38 2.68
C SER A 291 -25.46 7.48 3.45
N TYR A 292 -24.47 6.65 3.14
CA TYR A 292 -23.20 6.71 3.83
C TYR A 292 -22.34 7.90 3.40
N ALA A 293 -21.77 8.61 4.38
CA ALA A 293 -20.82 9.68 4.13
C ALA A 293 -19.38 9.15 4.19
N ARG A 294 -18.53 9.63 3.27
CA ARG A 294 -17.07 9.45 3.41
C ARG A 294 -16.54 10.52 4.37
N GLN A 295 -16.10 10.10 5.54
CA GLN A 295 -15.34 10.96 6.45
C GLN A 295 -13.87 10.52 6.43
N GLY A 296 -12.96 11.42 6.05
CA GLY A 296 -11.53 11.16 6.05
C GLY A 296 -11.10 9.94 5.19
N GLY A 297 -11.79 9.66 4.08
CA GLY A 297 -11.50 8.50 3.22
C GLY A 297 -12.08 7.17 3.70
N VAL A 298 -12.67 7.11 4.89
CA VAL A 298 -13.30 5.92 5.47
C VAL A 298 -14.79 5.90 5.14
N ILE A 299 -15.29 4.74 4.70
CA ILE A 299 -16.73 4.51 4.52
C ILE A 299 -17.31 4.08 5.87
N ALA A 300 -18.09 4.95 6.50
CA ALA A 300 -18.79 4.66 7.74
C ALA A 300 -20.23 4.23 7.44
N TYR A 301 -20.53 2.94 7.51
CA TYR A 301 -21.90 2.45 7.44
C TYR A 301 -22.57 2.58 8.81
N ARG A 302 -23.77 3.16 8.81
CA ARG A 302 -24.62 3.19 9.99
C ARG A 302 -25.66 2.07 9.87
N LEU A 303 -25.69 1.15 10.85
CA LEU A 303 -26.67 0.08 10.86
C LEU A 303 -28.06 0.62 11.26
N ASP A 304 -29.12 0.08 10.64
CA ASP A 304 -30.50 0.46 10.92
C ASP A 304 -30.98 -0.19 12.23
N ASN A 305 -31.04 0.62 13.28
CA ASN A 305 -31.51 0.15 14.61
C ASN A 305 -32.92 -0.43 14.63
N ARG A 306 -33.77 -0.03 13.66
CA ARG A 306 -35.12 -0.60 13.54
C ARG A 306 -35.09 -2.06 13.11
N LYS A 307 -33.98 -2.52 12.52
CA LYS A 307 -33.76 -3.87 12.02
C LYS A 307 -32.80 -4.69 12.89
N LYS A 308 -32.49 -4.23 14.10
CA LYS A 308 -31.46 -4.84 14.95
C LYS A 308 -31.68 -6.36 15.16
N GLU A 309 -32.92 -6.81 15.34
CA GLU A 309 -33.23 -8.23 15.57
C GLU A 309 -32.93 -9.07 14.32
N LYS A 310 -33.25 -8.57 13.12
CA LYS A 310 -32.91 -9.24 11.87
C LYS A 310 -31.39 -9.26 11.65
N ILE A 311 -30.71 -8.17 12.01
CA ILE A 311 -29.24 -8.07 11.93
C ILE A 311 -28.60 -9.12 12.84
N TYR A 312 -29.04 -9.22 14.10
CA TYR A 312 -28.53 -10.21 15.05
C TYR A 312 -28.81 -11.64 14.58
N LYS A 313 -30.02 -11.88 14.08
CA LYS A 313 -30.37 -13.19 13.52
C LYS A 313 -29.46 -13.55 12.35
N SER A 314 -29.23 -12.67 11.41
CA SER A 314 -28.34 -12.89 10.25
C SER A 314 -26.93 -13.29 10.66
N MET A 315 -26.38 -12.60 11.67
CA MET A 315 -25.05 -12.90 12.22
C MET A 315 -25.05 -14.25 12.96
N ALA A 316 -26.07 -14.52 13.77
CA ALA A 316 -26.23 -15.79 14.47
C ALA A 316 -26.37 -16.98 13.49
N ASP A 317 -27.15 -16.82 12.46
CA ASP A 317 -27.33 -17.84 11.40
C ASP A 317 -25.99 -18.16 10.72
N TYR A 318 -25.14 -17.16 10.46
CA TYR A 318 -23.79 -17.41 9.93
C TYR A 318 -22.93 -18.22 10.89
N LEU A 319 -22.91 -17.87 12.16
CA LEU A 319 -22.14 -18.59 13.19
C LEU A 319 -22.65 -20.02 13.36
N LEU A 320 -23.97 -20.21 13.39
CA LEU A 320 -24.58 -21.54 13.45
C LEU A 320 -24.25 -22.39 12.22
N TYR A 321 -24.27 -21.78 11.03
CA TYR A 321 -23.89 -22.44 9.78
C TYR A 321 -22.40 -22.82 9.80
N ALA A 322 -21.52 -21.88 10.19
CA ALA A 322 -20.09 -22.12 10.32
C ALA A 322 -19.78 -23.25 11.31
N LYS A 323 -20.46 -23.26 12.47
CA LYS A 323 -20.33 -24.35 13.46
C LYS A 323 -20.80 -25.69 12.89
N ARG A 324 -22.00 -25.74 12.33
CA ARG A 324 -22.64 -26.99 11.88
C ARG A 324 -21.93 -27.64 10.70
N TYR A 325 -21.53 -26.86 9.69
CA TYR A 325 -21.04 -27.40 8.42
C TYR A 325 -19.53 -27.34 8.26
N TYR A 326 -18.85 -26.47 9.01
CA TYR A 326 -17.39 -26.31 8.96
C TYR A 326 -16.70 -26.60 10.29
N GLY A 327 -17.46 -26.89 11.36
CA GLY A 327 -16.91 -27.19 12.69
C GLY A 327 -16.18 -26.02 13.34
N ILE A 328 -16.52 -24.77 12.98
CA ILE A 328 -15.90 -23.56 13.54
C ILE A 328 -16.67 -23.16 14.81
N GLU A 329 -15.95 -23.07 15.95
CA GLU A 329 -16.50 -22.69 17.26
C GLU A 329 -15.85 -21.41 17.73
#